data_3f323fd562cedef56a1bdef2fd5eeb89
#
_entry.id   3f323fd562cedef56a1bdef2fd5eeb89
#
_cell.length_a   1.000
_cell.length_b   1.000
_cell.length_c   1.000
_cell.angle_alpha   90.00
_cell.angle_beta   90.00
_cell.angle_gamma   90.00
#
_symmetry.space_group_name_H-M   'P 1'
#
loop_
_entity.id
_entity.type
_entity.pdbx_description
1 polymer ?
#
loop_
_entity_poly.entity_id
_entity_poly.type
_entity_poly.pdbx_seq_one_letter_code
_entity_poly.pdbx_strand_id
1 'polypeptide(L)'
;MSPGRLVGVGVGPGDPELVTLKAVRVLRTADAVFVPVAASGEVGRAEAVVAAHVDPAPVRRLVFSLDPSDAERDRSWERSASAVAGALARAPEGATAAFATIGDPSVYSTFTYLVQRVSALLPGLEVEVVPGVTAMQDLAARSGIPLVVGSERLALLPLVAGAAGLDRALGQHDTVVCYKGGARLPELLEAIGRAGRLGSAVYGARLGLPDQQVCPASEMEGRRGPYLSTVIVYPSRRALSLKAIARPNHQVQSLRVEAG
;
A
#
# COMPACT_ATOMS: atom_id res chain seq x y z
N MET A 1 18.81 -15.78 24.27
CA MET A 1 18.14 -14.46 24.43
C MET A 1 17.60 -14.10 23.05
N SER A 2 16.30 -13.82 22.94
CA SER A 2 15.69 -13.38 21.68
C SER A 2 16.08 -11.93 21.43
N PRO A 3 16.63 -11.57 20.25
CA PRO A 3 16.99 -10.18 19.94
C PRO A 3 15.76 -9.26 19.77
N GLY A 4 14.56 -9.75 20.05
CA GLY A 4 13.30 -9.03 19.90
C GLY A 4 12.51 -9.43 18.65
N ARG A 5 11.41 -8.73 18.40
CA ARG A 5 10.44 -9.02 17.34
C ARG A 5 10.26 -7.83 16.41
N LEU A 6 10.30 -8.08 15.10
CA LEU A 6 9.93 -7.11 14.06
C LEU A 6 8.58 -7.48 13.46
N VAL A 7 7.60 -6.60 13.59
CA VAL A 7 6.23 -6.81 13.09
C VAL A 7 5.98 -5.90 11.90
N GLY A 8 5.73 -6.48 10.72
CA GLY A 8 5.21 -5.74 9.57
C GLY A 8 3.72 -5.50 9.73
N VAL A 9 3.28 -4.26 9.75
CA VAL A 9 1.89 -3.89 10.00
C VAL A 9 1.30 -3.20 8.78
N GLY A 10 0.31 -3.84 8.15
CA GLY A 10 -0.49 -3.23 7.09
C GLY A 10 -1.47 -2.20 7.67
N VAL A 11 -1.34 -0.95 7.24
CA VAL A 11 -2.21 0.13 7.74
C VAL A 11 -3.29 0.54 6.74
N GLY A 12 -3.62 -0.34 5.81
CA GLY A 12 -4.67 -0.06 4.82
C GLY A 12 -4.23 0.89 3.69
N PRO A 13 -5.14 1.24 2.77
CA PRO A 13 -4.82 1.98 1.55
C PRO A 13 -4.60 3.47 1.76
N GLY A 14 -4.97 4.02 2.92
CA GLY A 14 -4.86 5.45 3.25
C GLY A 14 -5.98 5.98 4.14
N ASP A 15 -7.14 5.33 4.12
CA ASP A 15 -8.25 5.63 5.03
C ASP A 15 -7.96 5.04 6.41
N PRO A 16 -7.90 5.86 7.48
CA PRO A 16 -7.65 5.37 8.84
C PRO A 16 -8.69 4.37 9.34
N GLU A 17 -9.92 4.40 8.84
CA GLU A 17 -10.97 3.45 9.24
C GLU A 17 -10.77 2.05 8.62
N LEU A 18 -9.89 1.92 7.63
CA LEU A 18 -9.55 0.63 7.00
C LEU A 18 -8.34 -0.06 7.64
N VAL A 19 -7.97 0.32 8.84
CA VAL A 19 -6.94 -0.35 9.63
C VAL A 19 -7.58 -1.49 10.44
N THR A 20 -6.90 -2.64 10.49
CA THR A 20 -7.40 -3.76 11.28
C THR A 20 -7.22 -3.51 12.79
N LEU A 21 -8.13 -4.03 13.62
CA LEU A 21 -8.01 -3.93 15.09
C LEU A 21 -6.69 -4.53 15.60
N LYS A 22 -6.19 -5.60 14.97
CA LYS A 22 -4.89 -6.18 15.31
C LYS A 22 -3.76 -5.20 15.01
N ALA A 23 -3.80 -4.49 13.88
CA ALA A 23 -2.80 -3.49 13.50
C ALA A 23 -2.78 -2.34 14.54
N VAL A 24 -3.92 -1.78 14.89
CA VAL A 24 -4.03 -0.73 15.92
C VAL A 24 -3.43 -1.19 17.25
N ARG A 25 -3.79 -2.41 17.71
CA ARG A 25 -3.25 -2.97 18.96
C ARG A 25 -1.73 -3.09 18.92
N VAL A 26 -1.17 -3.65 17.83
CA VAL A 26 0.29 -3.81 17.69
C VAL A 26 0.99 -2.46 17.67
N LEU A 27 0.48 -1.48 16.92
CA LEU A 27 1.05 -0.14 16.84
C LEU A 27 1.05 0.57 18.21
N ARG A 28 0.01 0.37 19.02
CA ARG A 28 -0.10 0.96 20.35
C ARG A 28 0.80 0.32 21.42
N THR A 29 1.16 -0.95 21.23
CA THR A 29 1.93 -1.72 22.21
C THR A 29 3.38 -1.93 21.80
N ALA A 30 3.79 -1.51 20.60
CA ALA A 30 5.16 -1.63 20.15
C ALA A 30 6.09 -0.64 20.89
N ASP A 31 7.31 -1.10 21.22
CA ASP A 31 8.35 -0.28 21.84
C ASP A 31 8.92 0.78 20.87
N ALA A 32 8.82 0.52 19.57
CA ALA A 32 9.15 1.47 18.52
C ALA A 32 8.26 1.26 17.29
N VAL A 33 7.80 2.36 16.68
CA VAL A 33 7.04 2.33 15.43
C VAL A 33 7.87 2.99 14.33
N PHE A 34 8.06 2.29 13.23
CA PHE A 34 8.78 2.78 12.06
C PHE A 34 7.82 2.97 10.89
N VAL A 35 8.00 4.05 10.14
CA VAL A 35 7.20 4.37 8.95
C VAL A 35 8.11 4.70 7.76
N PRO A 36 7.82 4.20 6.55
CA PRO A 36 8.60 4.52 5.37
C PRO A 36 8.25 5.93 4.86
N VAL A 37 9.30 6.67 4.48
CA VAL A 37 9.19 7.95 3.76
C VAL A 37 10.12 7.94 2.54
N ALA A 38 9.78 8.70 1.49
CA ALA A 38 10.61 8.81 0.28
C ALA A 38 11.80 9.75 0.50
N ALA A 39 11.61 10.81 1.28
CA ALA A 39 12.64 11.79 1.65
C ALA A 39 12.53 12.19 3.12
N SER A 40 13.63 12.65 3.69
CA SER A 40 13.63 13.20 5.04
C SER A 40 12.81 14.48 5.09
N GLY A 41 11.96 14.62 6.13
CA GLY A 41 11.12 15.80 6.33
C GLY A 41 9.70 15.70 5.77
N GLU A 42 9.40 14.75 4.91
CA GLU A 42 8.04 14.51 4.43
C GLU A 42 7.24 13.64 5.41
N VAL A 43 5.94 13.93 5.54
CA VAL A 43 5.00 13.03 6.23
C VAL A 43 4.59 11.93 5.26
N GLY A 44 4.96 10.69 5.58
CA GLY A 44 4.59 9.52 4.79
C GLY A 44 3.10 9.18 4.92
N ARG A 45 2.53 8.52 3.90
CA ARG A 45 1.12 8.09 3.95
C ARG A 45 0.83 7.12 5.10
N ALA A 46 1.74 6.17 5.34
CA ALA A 46 1.60 5.25 6.47
C ALA A 46 1.64 6.00 7.80
N GLU A 47 2.49 7.03 7.91
CA GLU A 47 2.56 7.88 9.10
C GLU A 47 1.25 8.63 9.36
N ALA A 48 0.64 9.20 8.32
CA ALA A 48 -0.64 9.90 8.46
C ALA A 48 -1.76 8.97 9.00
N VAL A 49 -1.80 7.72 8.53
CA VAL A 49 -2.75 6.71 9.05
C VAL A 49 -2.41 6.32 10.49
N VAL A 50 -1.14 6.08 10.80
CA VAL A 50 -0.68 5.74 12.16
C VAL A 50 -1.06 6.84 13.15
N ALA A 51 -0.85 8.11 12.78
CA ALA A 51 -1.15 9.27 13.64
C ALA A 51 -2.64 9.40 14.02
N ALA A 52 -3.54 8.79 13.27
CA ALA A 52 -4.97 8.74 13.63
C ALA A 52 -5.28 7.73 14.76
N HIS A 53 -4.37 6.81 15.05
CA HIS A 53 -4.62 5.69 15.98
C HIS A 53 -3.64 5.63 17.17
N VAL A 54 -2.47 6.24 17.04
CA VAL A 54 -1.37 6.16 18.01
C VAL A 54 -0.88 7.56 18.32
N ASP A 55 -0.68 7.86 19.60
CA ASP A 55 -0.05 9.12 20.01
C ASP A 55 1.31 9.28 19.34
N PRO A 56 1.73 10.51 18.98
CA PRO A 56 2.89 10.75 18.12
C PRO A 56 4.24 10.38 18.76
N ALA A 57 4.25 9.84 19.93
CA ALA A 57 5.49 9.54 20.63
C ALA A 57 6.17 8.34 20.07
N PRO A 58 6.54 7.47 19.65
CA PRO A 58 7.82 6.99 19.12
C PRO A 58 7.85 6.69 17.61
N VAL A 59 7.09 7.41 16.79
CA VAL A 59 7.13 7.19 15.34
C VAL A 59 8.47 7.65 14.77
N ARG A 60 9.21 6.72 14.17
CA ARG A 60 10.53 6.96 13.55
C ARG A 60 10.42 6.79 12.04
N ARG A 61 10.79 7.82 11.30
CA ARG A 61 10.82 7.77 9.83
C ARG A 61 12.04 7.02 9.34
N LEU A 62 11.82 6.10 8.41
CA LEU A 62 12.88 5.40 7.67
C LEU A 62 12.83 5.86 6.22
N VAL A 63 13.94 6.39 5.73
CA VAL A 63 14.04 6.86 4.35
C VAL A 63 14.30 5.68 3.43
N PHE A 64 13.37 5.46 2.48
CA PHE A 64 13.52 4.51 1.39
C PHE A 64 13.59 5.30 0.08
N SER A 65 14.79 5.63 -0.34
CA SER A 65 15.02 6.40 -1.56
C SER A 65 14.38 5.74 -2.78
N LEU A 66 13.70 6.54 -3.58
CA LEU A 66 13.18 6.17 -4.90
C LEU A 66 14.15 6.58 -6.02
N ASP A 67 15.39 6.92 -5.67
CA ASP A 67 16.44 7.31 -6.62
C ASP A 67 16.66 6.19 -7.66
N PRO A 68 16.81 6.53 -8.96
CA PRO A 68 17.13 5.56 -10.01
C PRO A 68 18.47 4.84 -9.79
N SER A 69 19.40 5.45 -9.03
CA SER A 69 20.70 4.86 -8.71
C SER A 69 20.52 3.69 -7.73
N ASP A 70 20.88 2.49 -8.16
CA ASP A 70 20.86 1.29 -7.33
C ASP A 70 21.71 1.45 -6.06
N ALA A 71 22.88 2.08 -6.19
CA ALA A 71 23.81 2.28 -5.08
C ALA A 71 23.23 3.21 -3.98
N GLU A 72 22.54 4.31 -4.34
CA GLU A 72 21.94 5.20 -3.35
C GLU A 72 20.70 4.54 -2.71
N ARG A 73 19.92 3.82 -3.50
CA ARG A 73 18.80 3.05 -3.00
C ARG A 73 19.25 2.01 -1.98
N ASP A 74 20.30 1.23 -2.29
CA ASP A 74 20.84 0.20 -1.38
C ASP A 74 21.39 0.81 -0.09
N ARG A 75 22.16 1.91 -0.19
CA ARG A 75 22.65 2.64 1.00
C ARG A 75 21.51 3.15 1.88
N SER A 76 20.43 3.65 1.29
CA SER A 76 19.24 4.11 2.01
C SER A 76 18.57 2.96 2.77
N TRP A 77 18.47 1.80 2.15
CA TRP A 77 17.87 0.61 2.75
C TRP A 77 18.74 -0.01 3.85
N GLU A 78 20.05 0.02 3.70
CA GLU A 78 21.00 -0.40 4.74
C GLU A 78 20.92 0.51 5.98
N ARG A 79 20.87 1.84 5.78
CA ARG A 79 20.67 2.79 6.89
C ARG A 79 19.36 2.52 7.64
N SER A 80 18.28 2.27 6.91
CA SER A 80 16.97 1.96 7.48
C SER A 80 17.00 0.65 8.28
N ALA A 81 17.63 -0.40 7.75
CA ALA A 81 17.78 -1.68 8.46
C ALA A 81 18.65 -1.54 9.72
N SER A 82 19.76 -0.81 9.62
CA SER A 82 20.64 -0.54 10.76
C SER A 82 19.94 0.25 11.87
N ALA A 83 19.05 1.18 11.50
CA ALA A 83 18.26 1.95 12.47
C ALA A 83 17.28 1.05 13.25
N VAL A 84 16.60 0.12 12.56
CA VAL A 84 15.70 -0.86 13.20
C VAL A 84 16.48 -1.84 14.06
N ALA A 85 17.54 -2.44 13.53
CA ALA A 85 18.39 -3.37 14.26
C ALA A 85 19.00 -2.72 15.52
N GLY A 86 19.53 -1.50 15.40
CA GLY A 86 20.06 -0.75 16.50
C GLY A 86 19.02 -0.33 17.56
N ALA A 87 17.77 -0.15 17.17
CA ALA A 87 16.68 0.09 18.12
C ALA A 87 16.36 -1.18 18.94
N LEU A 88 16.21 -2.32 18.27
CA LEU A 88 15.96 -3.61 18.93
C LEU A 88 17.13 -4.04 19.83
N ALA A 89 18.37 -3.88 19.36
CA ALA A 89 19.55 -4.25 20.14
C ALA A 89 19.73 -3.44 21.45
N ARG A 90 19.17 -2.22 21.52
CA ARG A 90 19.21 -1.38 22.72
C ARG A 90 17.95 -1.47 23.58
N ALA A 91 16.93 -2.16 23.10
CA ALA A 91 15.67 -2.35 23.82
C ALA A 91 15.76 -3.54 24.79
N PRO A 92 14.86 -3.64 25.78
CA PRO A 92 14.76 -4.83 26.62
C PRO A 92 14.55 -6.12 25.81
N GLU A 93 14.94 -7.26 26.40
CA GLU A 93 14.68 -8.57 25.79
C GLU A 93 13.19 -8.76 25.47
N GLY A 94 12.89 -9.29 24.28
CA GLY A 94 11.52 -9.48 23.81
C GLY A 94 10.82 -8.20 23.29
N ALA A 95 11.54 -7.08 23.18
CA ALA A 95 10.98 -5.84 22.65
C ALA A 95 10.42 -6.00 21.22
N THR A 96 9.41 -5.23 20.91
CA THR A 96 8.71 -5.24 19.62
C THR A 96 8.94 -3.95 18.85
N ALA A 97 9.48 -4.07 17.64
CA ALA A 97 9.49 -3.00 16.65
C ALA A 97 8.37 -3.24 15.62
N ALA A 98 7.49 -2.26 15.41
CA ALA A 98 6.47 -2.29 14.38
C ALA A 98 6.93 -1.48 13.16
N PHE A 99 6.81 -2.04 11.95
CA PHE A 99 7.00 -1.31 10.70
C PHE A 99 5.65 -1.16 10.00
N ALA A 100 5.09 0.04 10.03
CA ALA A 100 3.81 0.33 9.40
C ALA A 100 3.99 0.62 7.90
N THR A 101 3.24 -0.06 7.05
CA THR A 101 3.29 0.12 5.59
C THR A 101 1.88 0.29 5.01
N ILE A 102 1.75 1.16 4.00
CA ILE A 102 0.50 1.32 3.25
C ILE A 102 0.13 0.00 2.58
N GLY A 103 -1.15 -0.33 2.60
CA GLY A 103 -1.69 -1.58 2.11
C GLY A 103 -1.35 -2.74 3.03
N ASP A 104 -0.72 -3.76 2.47
CA ASP A 104 -0.36 -5.01 3.11
C ASP A 104 1.16 -5.26 3.02
N PRO A 105 1.83 -5.73 4.10
CA PRO A 105 3.27 -5.98 4.10
C PRO A 105 3.73 -7.04 3.09
N SER A 106 2.83 -7.92 2.64
CA SER A 106 3.14 -9.00 1.69
C SER A 106 2.88 -8.63 0.22
N VAL A 107 2.29 -7.43 -0.05
CA VAL A 107 1.94 -7.00 -1.41
C VAL A 107 2.76 -5.79 -1.84
N TYR A 108 3.83 -6.02 -2.61
CA TYR A 108 4.74 -4.98 -3.14
C TYR A 108 5.25 -3.96 -2.11
N SER A 109 5.43 -4.40 -0.87
CA SER A 109 5.91 -3.60 0.24
C SER A 109 7.44 -3.60 0.36
N THR A 110 8.00 -2.53 0.91
CA THR A 110 9.41 -2.44 1.31
C THR A 110 9.73 -3.31 2.53
N PHE A 111 8.72 -3.81 3.25
CA PHE A 111 8.90 -4.62 4.45
C PHE A 111 9.74 -5.88 4.19
N THR A 112 9.49 -6.59 3.09
CA THR A 112 10.25 -7.81 2.73
C THR A 112 11.76 -7.56 2.67
N TYR A 113 12.15 -6.46 2.02
CA TYR A 113 13.57 -6.08 1.90
C TYR A 113 14.14 -5.62 3.23
N LEU A 114 13.35 -4.94 4.06
CA LEU A 114 13.75 -4.54 5.41
C LEU A 114 14.02 -5.76 6.28
N VAL A 115 13.09 -6.73 6.31
CA VAL A 115 13.24 -7.97 7.07
C VAL A 115 14.52 -8.70 6.69
N GLN A 116 14.80 -8.90 5.40
CA GLN A 116 16.00 -9.59 4.94
C GLN A 116 17.28 -8.96 5.52
N ARG A 117 17.38 -7.63 5.49
CA ARG A 117 18.55 -6.91 5.98
C ARG A 117 18.63 -6.90 7.52
N VAL A 118 17.52 -6.68 8.21
CA VAL A 118 17.49 -6.68 9.68
C VAL A 118 17.80 -8.07 10.24
N SER A 119 17.29 -9.14 9.63
CA SER A 119 17.59 -10.52 10.04
C SER A 119 19.06 -10.88 9.84
N ALA A 120 19.72 -10.31 8.85
CA ALA A 120 21.17 -10.47 8.66
C ALA A 120 21.99 -9.77 9.76
N LEU A 121 21.49 -8.63 10.29
CA LEU A 121 22.12 -7.88 11.37
C LEU A 121 21.81 -8.45 12.76
N LEU A 122 20.66 -9.09 12.93
CA LEU A 122 20.17 -9.67 14.19
C LEU A 122 19.76 -11.13 13.99
N PRO A 123 20.69 -12.07 14.01
CA PRO A 123 20.36 -13.50 13.98
C PRO A 123 19.44 -13.89 15.13
N GLY A 124 18.37 -14.63 14.84
CA GLY A 124 17.34 -15.03 15.81
C GLY A 124 16.20 -14.01 15.97
N LEU A 125 16.14 -12.95 15.15
CA LEU A 125 15.02 -12.03 15.12
C LEU A 125 13.71 -12.77 14.83
N GLU A 126 12.70 -12.55 15.67
CA GLU A 126 11.34 -13.01 15.38
C GLU A 126 10.65 -12.05 14.42
N VAL A 127 9.99 -12.60 13.40
CA VAL A 127 9.27 -11.80 12.38
C VAL A 127 7.80 -12.18 12.37
N GLU A 128 6.92 -11.18 12.46
CA GLU A 128 5.48 -11.34 12.35
C GLU A 128 4.93 -10.40 11.26
N VAL A 129 3.81 -10.80 10.63
CA VAL A 129 3.07 -9.96 9.68
C VAL A 129 1.63 -9.79 10.15
N VAL A 130 1.19 -8.55 10.23
CA VAL A 130 -0.23 -8.20 10.42
C VAL A 130 -0.76 -7.72 9.09
N PRO A 131 -1.69 -8.45 8.44
CA PRO A 131 -2.20 -8.08 7.13
C PRO A 131 -3.01 -6.77 7.17
N GLY A 132 -3.08 -6.11 6.02
CA GLY A 132 -3.85 -4.89 5.83
C GLY A 132 -4.71 -4.92 4.56
N VAL A 133 -5.70 -4.04 4.49
CA VAL A 133 -6.51 -3.85 3.28
C VAL A 133 -5.63 -3.24 2.20
N THR A 134 -5.60 -3.88 1.02
CA THR A 134 -4.80 -3.39 -0.10
C THR A 134 -5.56 -2.35 -0.94
N ALA A 135 -4.82 -1.56 -1.73
CA ALA A 135 -5.42 -0.58 -2.63
C ALA A 135 -6.38 -1.20 -3.67
N MET A 136 -6.13 -2.45 -4.11
CA MET A 136 -7.06 -3.12 -5.04
C MET A 136 -8.40 -3.43 -4.38
N GLN A 137 -8.41 -3.85 -3.11
CA GLN A 137 -9.64 -4.15 -2.39
C GLN A 137 -10.45 -2.89 -2.14
N ASP A 138 -9.80 -1.80 -1.72
CA ASP A 138 -10.47 -0.51 -1.52
C ASP A 138 -11.00 0.07 -2.83
N LEU A 139 -10.20 0.05 -3.91
CA LEU A 139 -10.65 0.52 -5.23
C LEU A 139 -11.82 -0.32 -5.75
N ALA A 140 -11.78 -1.64 -5.59
CA ALA A 140 -12.86 -2.54 -5.97
C ALA A 140 -14.15 -2.24 -5.19
N ALA A 141 -14.05 -2.04 -3.87
CA ALA A 141 -15.19 -1.68 -3.01
C ALA A 141 -15.80 -0.33 -3.42
N ARG A 142 -14.95 0.71 -3.61
CA ARG A 142 -15.41 2.04 -4.04
C ARG A 142 -16.03 2.02 -5.43
N SER A 143 -15.57 1.14 -6.31
CA SER A 143 -16.09 1.00 -7.67
C SER A 143 -17.29 0.05 -7.77
N GLY A 144 -17.63 -0.67 -6.69
CA GLY A 144 -18.68 -1.68 -6.70
C GLY A 144 -18.34 -2.89 -7.59
N ILE A 145 -17.05 -3.14 -7.85
CA ILE A 145 -16.58 -4.18 -8.78
C ILE A 145 -15.99 -5.33 -7.98
N PRO A 146 -16.56 -6.55 -8.04
CA PRO A 146 -15.92 -7.71 -7.47
C PRO A 146 -14.64 -8.05 -8.24
N LEU A 147 -13.53 -8.27 -7.51
CA LEU A 147 -12.24 -8.60 -8.14
C LEU A 147 -12.30 -9.93 -8.90
N VAL A 148 -12.88 -10.95 -8.28
CA VAL A 148 -13.06 -12.28 -8.88
C VAL A 148 -14.35 -12.92 -8.42
N VAL A 149 -14.96 -13.76 -9.27
CA VAL A 149 -16.15 -14.56 -8.93
C VAL A 149 -16.00 -15.97 -9.50
N GLY A 150 -16.32 -16.97 -8.71
CA GLY A 150 -16.28 -18.37 -9.13
C GLY A 150 -14.86 -18.81 -9.49
N SER A 151 -14.67 -19.25 -10.73
CA SER A 151 -13.38 -19.76 -11.24
C SER A 151 -12.50 -18.71 -11.91
N GLU A 152 -12.84 -17.42 -11.80
CA GLU A 152 -12.08 -16.35 -12.44
C GLU A 152 -10.69 -16.20 -11.85
N ARG A 153 -9.76 -15.82 -12.70
CA ARG A 153 -8.34 -15.66 -12.37
C ARG A 153 -7.97 -14.20 -12.29
N LEU A 154 -7.18 -13.87 -11.26
CA LEU A 154 -6.63 -12.54 -11.00
C LEU A 154 -5.13 -12.51 -11.24
N ALA A 155 -4.65 -11.50 -11.98
CA ALA A 155 -3.24 -11.18 -12.06
C ALA A 155 -2.93 -9.85 -11.34
N LEU A 156 -1.80 -9.82 -10.61
CA LEU A 156 -1.24 -8.61 -10.01
C LEU A 156 0.05 -8.23 -10.72
N LEU A 157 0.15 -7.01 -11.23
CA LEU A 157 1.31 -6.52 -11.97
C LEU A 157 1.85 -5.22 -11.36
N PRO A 158 3.13 -5.15 -10.97
CA PRO A 158 3.79 -3.90 -10.66
C PRO A 158 4.33 -3.28 -11.96
N LEU A 159 3.99 -2.03 -12.25
CA LEU A 159 4.39 -1.36 -13.49
C LEU A 159 5.66 -0.49 -13.35
N VAL A 160 6.41 -0.67 -12.27
CA VAL A 160 7.66 0.09 -12.03
C VAL A 160 8.71 -0.12 -13.12
N ALA A 161 8.79 -1.34 -13.70
CA ALA A 161 9.74 -1.70 -14.74
C ALA A 161 9.15 -1.66 -16.17
N GLY A 162 7.90 -1.18 -16.34
CA GLY A 162 7.21 -1.13 -17.62
C GLY A 162 6.05 -2.10 -17.75
N ALA A 163 5.44 -2.13 -18.95
CA ALA A 163 4.26 -2.94 -19.26
C ALA A 163 4.61 -4.38 -19.70
N ALA A 164 5.84 -4.85 -19.47
CA ALA A 164 6.24 -6.21 -19.83
C ALA A 164 5.32 -7.25 -19.17
N GLY A 165 4.72 -8.12 -19.97
CA GLY A 165 3.76 -9.13 -19.51
C GLY A 165 2.32 -8.65 -19.37
N LEU A 166 2.03 -7.35 -19.55
CA LEU A 166 0.67 -6.82 -19.46
C LEU A 166 -0.25 -7.43 -20.54
N ASP A 167 0.16 -7.45 -21.82
CA ASP A 167 -0.63 -8.02 -22.91
C ASP A 167 -0.95 -9.49 -22.65
N ARG A 168 0.03 -10.27 -22.14
CA ARG A 168 -0.18 -11.66 -21.73
C ARG A 168 -1.18 -11.76 -20.58
N ALA A 169 -1.03 -10.92 -19.55
CA ALA A 169 -1.94 -10.94 -18.41
C ALA A 169 -3.37 -10.58 -18.82
N LEU A 170 -3.55 -9.57 -19.67
CA LEU A 170 -4.85 -9.17 -20.22
C LEU A 170 -5.51 -10.27 -21.04
N GLY A 171 -4.71 -11.10 -21.76
CA GLY A 171 -5.21 -12.22 -22.54
C GLY A 171 -5.49 -13.49 -21.73
N GLN A 172 -4.88 -13.67 -20.57
CA GLN A 172 -4.93 -14.92 -19.79
C GLN A 172 -5.72 -14.85 -18.49
N HIS A 173 -6.06 -13.63 -18.01
CA HIS A 173 -6.73 -13.42 -16.73
C HIS A 173 -8.01 -12.61 -16.92
N ASP A 174 -9.00 -12.99 -16.12
CA ASP A 174 -10.30 -12.32 -16.11
C ASP A 174 -10.19 -10.91 -15.52
N THR A 175 -9.46 -10.77 -14.41
CA THR A 175 -9.15 -9.50 -13.79
C THR A 175 -7.64 -9.28 -13.75
N VAL A 176 -7.22 -8.06 -14.11
CA VAL A 176 -5.81 -7.65 -14.02
C VAL A 176 -5.72 -6.37 -13.19
N VAL A 177 -4.91 -6.42 -12.13
CA VAL A 177 -4.65 -5.26 -11.28
C VAL A 177 -3.23 -4.77 -11.50
N CYS A 178 -3.11 -3.50 -11.90
CA CYS A 178 -1.85 -2.84 -12.17
C CYS A 178 -1.53 -1.86 -11.03
N TYR A 179 -0.37 -2.07 -10.37
CA TYR A 179 0.12 -1.24 -9.28
C TYR A 179 1.28 -0.34 -9.71
N LYS A 180 1.42 0.81 -9.05
CA LYS A 180 2.58 1.72 -9.18
C LYS A 180 2.81 2.20 -10.63
N GLY A 181 1.74 2.29 -11.43
CA GLY A 181 1.81 2.59 -12.85
C GLY A 181 1.66 4.07 -13.20
N GLY A 182 1.60 4.99 -12.21
CA GLY A 182 1.22 6.38 -12.48
C GLY A 182 2.08 7.12 -13.49
N ALA A 183 3.40 6.95 -13.45
CA ALA A 183 4.32 7.56 -14.42
C ALA A 183 4.14 6.99 -15.85
N ARG A 184 3.69 5.74 -15.96
CA ARG A 184 3.46 5.00 -17.22
C ARG A 184 1.98 4.79 -17.53
N LEU A 185 1.11 5.58 -16.92
CA LEU A 185 -0.33 5.45 -17.10
C LEU A 185 -0.77 5.55 -18.57
N PRO A 186 -0.23 6.47 -19.41
CA PRO A 186 -0.58 6.50 -20.84
C PRO A 186 -0.27 5.19 -21.55
N GLU A 187 0.94 4.62 -21.36
CA GLU A 187 1.34 3.35 -21.97
C GLU A 187 0.46 2.17 -21.51
N LEU A 188 0.07 2.18 -20.22
CA LEU A 188 -0.83 1.21 -19.64
C LEU A 188 -2.22 1.27 -20.29
N LEU A 189 -2.80 2.46 -20.38
CA LEU A 189 -4.15 2.65 -20.94
C LEU A 189 -4.20 2.33 -22.43
N GLU A 190 -3.14 2.65 -23.17
CA GLU A 190 -3.01 2.27 -24.57
C GLU A 190 -2.98 0.74 -24.73
N ALA A 191 -2.23 0.01 -23.91
CA ALA A 191 -2.20 -1.45 -23.94
C ALA A 191 -3.57 -2.06 -23.57
N ILE A 192 -4.26 -1.52 -22.58
CA ILE A 192 -5.62 -1.93 -22.21
C ILE A 192 -6.61 -1.64 -23.36
N GLY A 193 -6.45 -0.50 -24.04
CA GLY A 193 -7.23 -0.12 -25.23
C GLY A 193 -7.02 -1.08 -26.39
N ARG A 194 -5.75 -1.43 -26.71
CA ARG A 194 -5.46 -2.46 -27.74
C ARG A 194 -6.07 -3.81 -27.44
N ALA A 195 -6.17 -4.18 -26.16
CA ALA A 195 -6.85 -5.40 -25.72
C ALA A 195 -8.40 -5.30 -25.75
N GLY A 196 -8.96 -4.15 -26.14
CA GLY A 196 -10.42 -3.91 -26.16
C GLY A 196 -11.06 -3.85 -24.78
N ARG A 197 -10.28 -3.63 -23.72
CA ARG A 197 -10.74 -3.70 -22.32
C ARG A 197 -10.82 -2.36 -21.59
N LEU A 198 -10.57 -1.24 -22.28
CA LEU A 198 -10.53 0.09 -21.64
C LEU A 198 -11.88 0.49 -21.02
N GLY A 199 -13.00 0.15 -21.69
CA GLY A 199 -14.36 0.38 -21.14
C GLY A 199 -14.69 -0.48 -19.90
N SER A 200 -13.83 -1.45 -19.57
CA SER A 200 -13.93 -2.30 -18.38
C SER A 200 -12.72 -2.11 -17.47
N ALA A 201 -12.26 -0.87 -17.33
CA ALA A 201 -11.14 -0.53 -16.46
C ALA A 201 -11.48 0.67 -15.56
N VAL A 202 -11.06 0.60 -14.31
CA VAL A 202 -11.20 1.68 -13.32
C VAL A 202 -9.83 2.10 -12.82
N TYR A 203 -9.66 3.39 -12.66
CA TYR A 203 -8.47 4.02 -12.10
C TYR A 203 -8.74 4.50 -10.69
N GLY A 204 -7.76 4.32 -9.79
CA GLY A 204 -7.77 4.86 -8.43
C GLY A 204 -6.41 5.41 -8.04
N ALA A 205 -6.42 6.58 -7.43
CA ALA A 205 -5.23 7.20 -6.85
C ALA A 205 -5.58 7.92 -5.54
N ARG A 206 -4.61 8.01 -4.65
CA ARG A 206 -4.73 8.69 -3.35
C ARG A 206 -5.95 8.21 -2.54
N LEU A 207 -6.24 6.92 -2.63
CA LEU A 207 -7.37 6.30 -1.94
C LEU A 207 -7.32 6.59 -0.44
N GLY A 208 -8.47 6.93 0.12
CA GLY A 208 -8.62 7.30 1.53
C GLY A 208 -8.15 8.71 1.90
N LEU A 209 -7.63 9.50 0.94
CA LEU A 209 -7.25 10.89 1.17
C LEU A 209 -8.34 11.86 0.69
N PRO A 210 -8.38 13.11 1.19
CA PRO A 210 -9.38 14.10 0.76
C PRO A 210 -9.40 14.37 -0.74
N ASP A 211 -8.27 14.23 -1.42
CA ASP A 211 -8.07 14.42 -2.85
C ASP A 211 -8.02 13.10 -3.64
N GLN A 212 -8.65 12.06 -3.09
CA GLN A 212 -8.75 10.78 -3.79
C GLN A 212 -9.41 10.93 -5.15
N GLN A 213 -8.95 10.16 -6.10
CA GLN A 213 -9.52 10.06 -7.42
C GLN A 213 -9.94 8.62 -7.71
N VAL A 214 -11.21 8.40 -8.05
CA VAL A 214 -11.74 7.13 -8.56
C VAL A 214 -12.60 7.46 -9.77
N CYS A 215 -12.23 6.93 -10.94
CA CYS A 215 -12.93 7.21 -12.19
C CYS A 215 -12.75 6.05 -13.20
N PRO A 216 -13.57 5.97 -14.26
CA PRO A 216 -13.27 5.14 -15.41
C PRO A 216 -11.86 5.41 -15.92
N ALA A 217 -11.11 4.36 -16.23
CA ALA A 217 -9.71 4.53 -16.64
C ALA A 217 -9.58 5.33 -17.96
N SER A 218 -10.60 5.30 -18.82
CA SER A 218 -10.67 6.10 -20.06
C SER A 218 -10.61 7.62 -19.82
N GLU A 219 -11.04 8.12 -18.66
CA GLU A 219 -10.94 9.55 -18.32
C GLU A 219 -9.50 9.99 -18.05
N MET A 220 -8.59 9.03 -17.91
CA MET A 220 -7.17 9.26 -17.65
C MET A 220 -6.29 9.15 -18.90
N GLU A 221 -6.87 8.95 -20.09
CA GLU A 221 -6.10 8.89 -21.34
C GLU A 221 -5.25 10.16 -21.54
N GLY A 222 -4.00 9.95 -21.94
CA GLY A 222 -3.02 11.03 -22.12
C GLY A 222 -2.51 11.68 -20.83
N ARG A 223 -3.00 11.27 -19.64
CA ARG A 223 -2.61 11.85 -18.36
C ARG A 223 -1.65 10.93 -17.60
N ARG A 224 -0.77 11.53 -16.81
CA ARG A 224 0.04 10.81 -15.82
C ARG A 224 -0.65 10.81 -14.46
N GLY A 225 -0.43 9.78 -13.68
CA GLY A 225 -0.92 9.68 -12.30
C GLY A 225 0.22 9.71 -11.28
N PRO A 226 -0.09 9.83 -9.98
CA PRO A 226 0.90 9.69 -8.92
C PRO A 226 1.44 8.25 -8.86
N TYR A 227 2.63 8.08 -8.26
CA TYR A 227 3.29 6.77 -8.11
C TYR A 227 2.37 5.71 -7.51
N LEU A 228 1.68 6.04 -6.42
CA LEU A 228 0.71 5.16 -5.79
C LEU A 228 -0.67 5.30 -6.45
N SER A 229 -0.77 4.79 -7.67
CA SER A 229 -2.03 4.60 -8.39
C SER A 229 -2.25 3.13 -8.72
N THR A 230 -3.51 2.76 -8.86
CA THR A 230 -3.98 1.41 -9.14
C THR A 230 -4.96 1.45 -10.30
N VAL A 231 -4.82 0.54 -11.25
CA VAL A 231 -5.82 0.30 -12.30
C VAL A 231 -6.32 -1.13 -12.16
N ILE A 232 -7.64 -1.32 -12.17
CA ILE A 232 -8.28 -2.63 -12.20
C ILE A 232 -8.96 -2.78 -13.57
N VAL A 233 -8.57 -3.79 -14.32
CA VAL A 233 -9.24 -4.23 -15.55
C VAL A 233 -10.06 -5.45 -15.20
N TYR A 234 -11.38 -5.41 -15.41
CA TYR A 234 -12.34 -6.43 -15.01
C TYR A 234 -13.13 -7.00 -16.21
N PRO A 235 -13.83 -8.13 -16.08
CA PRO A 235 -14.65 -8.68 -17.16
C PRO A 235 -15.82 -7.76 -17.55
N SER A 236 -16.02 -7.51 -18.83
CA SER A 236 -17.04 -6.57 -19.38
C SER A 236 -18.48 -6.83 -18.89
N ARG A 237 -18.80 -8.08 -18.56
CA ARG A 237 -20.11 -8.50 -18.04
C ARG A 237 -20.45 -7.98 -16.63
N ARG A 238 -19.50 -7.32 -15.98
CA ARG A 238 -19.64 -6.85 -14.58
C ARG A 238 -19.74 -5.35 -14.44
N ALA A 239 -20.15 -4.63 -15.46
CA ALA A 239 -20.40 -3.20 -15.36
C ALA A 239 -21.52 -2.92 -14.33
N LEU A 240 -21.16 -2.99 -13.04
CA LEU A 240 -21.95 -2.36 -11.99
C LEU A 240 -21.80 -0.86 -12.18
N SER A 241 -22.93 -0.15 -12.16
CA SER A 241 -23.00 1.26 -12.53
C SER A 241 -22.07 2.11 -11.65
N LEU A 242 -20.97 2.60 -12.19
CA LEU A 242 -20.11 3.62 -11.56
C LEU A 242 -20.89 4.88 -11.13
N LYS A 243 -22.12 5.08 -11.64
CA LYS A 243 -23.04 6.17 -11.24
C LYS A 243 -23.43 6.12 -9.76
N ALA A 244 -23.32 4.99 -9.08
CA ALA A 244 -23.60 4.87 -7.64
C ALA A 244 -22.48 5.48 -6.77
N ILE A 245 -21.30 5.70 -7.31
CA ILE A 245 -20.09 6.10 -6.57
C ILE A 245 -19.90 7.63 -6.54
N ALA A 246 -20.57 8.36 -7.42
CA ALA A 246 -20.43 9.81 -7.55
C ALA A 246 -21.20 10.63 -6.48
N ARG A 247 -21.59 10.05 -5.36
CA ARG A 247 -22.08 10.82 -4.22
C ARG A 247 -20.89 11.20 -3.35
N PRO A 248 -20.53 12.51 -3.26
CA PRO A 248 -19.55 12.93 -2.26
C PRO A 248 -20.12 12.57 -0.89
N ASN A 249 -19.31 11.88 -0.10
CA ASN A 249 -19.64 11.56 1.29
C ASN A 249 -19.56 12.87 2.09
N HIS A 250 -20.60 13.70 2.02
CA HIS A 250 -20.82 14.81 2.94
C HIS A 250 -21.42 14.24 4.22
N GLN A 251 -20.70 14.43 5.29
CA GLN A 251 -21.00 14.19 6.70
C GLN A 251 -20.36 12.95 7.29
N VAL A 252 -19.07 13.08 7.63
CA VAL A 252 -18.57 12.45 8.84
C VAL A 252 -18.98 13.35 10.01
N GLN A 253 -20.14 13.09 10.58
CA GLN A 253 -20.45 13.62 11.91
C GLN A 253 -19.51 12.97 12.92
N SER A 254 -18.78 13.82 13.61
CA SER A 254 -17.95 13.45 14.75
C SER A 254 -18.77 12.66 15.79
N LEU A 255 -18.53 11.35 15.87
CA LEU A 255 -18.93 10.56 17.02
C LEU A 255 -18.04 10.97 18.19
N ARG A 256 -18.52 11.94 18.98
CA ARG A 256 -18.03 12.15 20.35
C ARG A 256 -18.43 10.93 21.16
N VAL A 257 -17.46 10.13 21.54
CA VAL A 257 -17.65 9.15 22.61
C VAL A 257 -17.69 9.93 23.90
N GLU A 258 -18.87 10.13 24.44
CA GLU A 258 -19.03 10.59 25.82
C GLU A 258 -18.63 9.42 26.73
N ALA A 259 -17.58 9.67 27.51
CA ALA A 259 -17.19 8.77 28.59
C ALA A 259 -18.21 8.93 29.74
N GLY A 260 -18.94 7.86 30.03
CA GLY A 260 -19.67 7.64 31.26
C GLY A 260 -18.91 6.66 32.14
#